data_03808663b86a9db5766a20d6c721370e
#
_entry.id   03808663b86a9db5766a20d6c721370e
#
_cell.length_a   1.000
_cell.length_b   1.000
_cell.length_c   1.000
_cell.angle_alpha   90.00
_cell.angle_beta   90.00
_cell.angle_gamma   90.00
#
_symmetry.space_group_name_H-M   'P 1'
#
loop_
_entity.id
_entity.type
_entity.pdbx_description
1 polymer ?
#
loop_
_entity_poly.entity_id
_entity_poly.type
_entity_poly.pdbx_seq_one_letter_code
_entity_poly.pdbx_strand_id
1 'polypeptide(L)'
;LLNTAFNLFTTQGVTKTSIAEISQKAGIAKGTFYLYFKDKYDIRNRLISHESSKLFKNAVADLEEFSKEKNEQLGFEEKIIFIINHIVDELNSNQTLLTFISKNLSWGIFKEALTTKVASDDINFKDVYYEMINAEDISLEEPEIMLFLIVELVSSTCYSAILYKEPADIDTIKPYLFKTVRAIIREHTIR
;
A
#
# COMPACT_ATOMS: atom_id res chain seq x y z
N LEU A 1 8.34 -6.17 18.38
CA LEU A 1 7.60 -7.37 17.96
C LEU A 1 7.26 -7.31 16.47
N LEU A 2 6.65 -6.21 15.96
CA LEU A 2 6.33 -6.04 14.53
C LEU A 2 7.58 -6.14 13.67
N ASN A 3 8.65 -5.38 13.97
CA ASN A 3 9.89 -5.41 13.20
C ASN A 3 10.56 -6.80 13.21
N THR A 4 10.51 -7.51 14.36
CA THR A 4 11.04 -8.88 14.44
C THR A 4 10.25 -9.84 13.55
N ALA A 5 8.92 -9.74 13.58
CA ALA A 5 8.07 -10.56 12.73
C ALA A 5 8.28 -10.24 11.24
N PHE A 6 8.38 -8.95 10.88
CA PHE A 6 8.68 -8.52 9.51
C PHE A 6 9.98 -9.14 8.99
N ASN A 7 11.07 -9.01 9.76
CA ASN A 7 12.37 -9.59 9.38
C ASN A 7 12.30 -11.10 9.18
N LEU A 8 11.60 -11.82 10.06
CA LEU A 8 11.43 -13.26 9.92
C LEU A 8 10.57 -13.64 8.71
N PHE A 9 9.47 -12.93 8.49
CA PHE A 9 8.58 -13.20 7.38
C PHE A 9 9.22 -12.91 6.03
N THR A 10 10.08 -11.89 5.95
CA THR A 10 10.78 -11.54 4.71
C THR A 10 11.98 -12.42 4.42
N THR A 11 12.62 -12.99 5.44
CA THR A 11 13.80 -13.86 5.27
C THR A 11 13.46 -15.34 5.04
N GLN A 12 12.51 -15.90 5.79
CA GLN A 12 12.19 -17.33 5.73
C GLN A 12 10.74 -17.64 5.36
N GLY A 13 9.91 -16.61 5.24
CA GLY A 13 8.49 -16.71 4.90
C GLY A 13 7.58 -16.96 6.11
N VAL A 14 6.30 -16.55 5.96
CA VAL A 14 5.28 -16.67 7.04
C VAL A 14 5.05 -18.14 7.43
N THR A 15 5.02 -19.04 6.46
CA THR A 15 4.74 -20.47 6.72
C THR A 15 5.78 -21.11 7.62
N LYS A 16 7.06 -20.82 7.38
CA LYS A 16 8.19 -21.41 8.13
C LYS A 16 8.46 -20.71 9.46
N THR A 17 7.88 -19.53 9.70
CA THR A 17 8.05 -18.77 10.94
C THR A 17 7.09 -19.26 12.01
N SER A 18 7.57 -19.49 13.23
CA SER A 18 6.76 -19.84 14.38
C SER A 18 6.59 -18.70 15.37
N ILE A 19 5.47 -18.70 16.11
CA ILE A 19 5.24 -17.69 17.18
C ILE A 19 6.32 -17.80 18.28
N ALA A 20 6.80 -19.01 18.58
CA ALA A 20 7.88 -19.21 19.54
C ALA A 20 9.17 -18.49 19.10
N GLU A 21 9.53 -18.59 17.83
CA GLU A 21 10.69 -17.92 17.27
C GLU A 21 10.52 -16.38 17.24
N ILE A 22 9.34 -15.89 16.86
CA ILE A 22 9.04 -14.45 16.89
C ILE A 22 9.21 -13.92 18.32
N SER A 23 8.60 -14.60 19.32
CA SER A 23 8.65 -14.20 20.73
C SER A 23 10.07 -14.23 21.27
N GLN A 24 10.82 -15.29 21.00
CA GLN A 24 12.21 -15.44 21.43
C GLN A 24 13.10 -14.33 20.88
N LYS A 25 13.03 -14.08 19.56
CA LYS A 25 13.83 -13.02 18.92
C LYS A 25 13.40 -11.61 19.31
N ALA A 26 12.14 -11.42 19.68
CA ALA A 26 11.61 -10.15 20.19
C ALA A 26 11.90 -9.96 21.71
N GLY A 27 12.48 -10.93 22.40
CA GLY A 27 12.78 -10.86 23.81
C GLY A 27 11.55 -10.87 24.73
N ILE A 28 10.44 -11.50 24.30
CA ILE A 28 9.19 -11.57 25.06
C ILE A 28 8.78 -13.03 25.35
N ALA A 29 7.96 -13.23 26.37
CA ALA A 29 7.32 -14.52 26.59
C ALA A 29 6.28 -14.82 25.51
N LYS A 30 6.11 -16.09 25.14
CA LYS A 30 5.09 -16.52 24.18
C LYS A 30 3.67 -16.09 24.58
N GLY A 31 3.36 -16.09 25.89
CA GLY A 31 2.09 -15.58 26.42
C GLY A 31 1.86 -14.10 26.12
N THR A 32 2.92 -13.29 26.15
CA THR A 32 2.86 -11.86 25.81
C THR A 32 2.48 -11.63 24.34
N PHE A 33 2.93 -12.51 23.43
CA PHE A 33 2.50 -12.45 22.03
C PHE A 33 0.97 -12.50 21.90
N TYR A 34 0.35 -13.45 22.60
CA TYR A 34 -1.10 -13.67 22.52
C TYR A 34 -1.96 -12.59 23.20
N LEU A 35 -1.34 -11.66 23.94
CA LEU A 35 -2.05 -10.45 24.41
C LEU A 35 -2.33 -9.46 23.26
N TYR A 36 -1.54 -9.50 22.20
CA TYR A 36 -1.61 -8.53 21.09
C TYR A 36 -2.10 -9.15 19.79
N PHE A 37 -1.83 -10.42 19.54
CA PHE A 37 -2.11 -11.10 18.27
C PHE A 37 -2.69 -12.49 18.48
N LYS A 38 -3.71 -12.82 17.69
CA LYS A 38 -4.35 -14.15 17.75
C LYS A 38 -3.41 -15.26 17.30
N ASP A 39 -2.71 -15.02 16.20
CA ASP A 39 -1.77 -15.93 15.57
C ASP A 39 -0.77 -15.20 14.67
N LYS A 40 0.08 -15.96 13.96
CA LYS A 40 1.08 -15.38 13.06
C LYS A 40 0.48 -14.74 11.80
N TYR A 41 -0.74 -15.05 11.44
CA TYR A 41 -1.44 -14.43 10.31
C TYR A 41 -2.05 -13.08 10.71
N ASP A 42 -2.48 -12.95 11.95
CA ASP A 42 -2.95 -11.67 12.50
C ASP A 42 -1.80 -10.62 12.50
N ILE A 43 -0.62 -10.98 13.06
CA ILE A 43 0.53 -10.07 13.01
C ILE A 43 1.00 -9.79 11.57
N ARG A 44 0.94 -10.77 10.66
CA ARG A 44 1.22 -10.57 9.23
C ARG A 44 0.27 -9.53 8.61
N ASN A 45 -1.04 -9.67 8.84
CA ASN A 45 -2.04 -8.76 8.29
C ASN A 45 -1.85 -7.33 8.80
N ARG A 46 -1.56 -7.19 10.10
CA ARG A 46 -1.25 -5.87 10.70
C ARG A 46 0.05 -5.28 10.16
N LEU A 47 1.06 -6.11 9.86
CA LEU A 47 2.28 -5.64 9.20
C LEU A 47 2.00 -5.14 7.78
N ILE A 48 1.19 -5.86 7.00
CA ILE A 48 0.79 -5.41 5.66
C ILE A 48 0.06 -4.07 5.75
N SER A 49 -0.89 -3.95 6.68
CA SER A 49 -1.62 -2.71 6.94
C SER A 49 -0.69 -1.55 7.29
N HIS A 50 0.24 -1.78 8.22
CA HIS A 50 1.20 -0.77 8.67
C HIS A 50 2.14 -0.33 7.53
N GLU A 51 2.75 -1.27 6.81
CA GLU A 51 3.67 -0.94 5.72
C GLU A 51 2.94 -0.26 4.54
N SER A 52 1.72 -0.68 4.23
CA SER A 52 0.89 -0.02 3.21
C SER A 52 0.50 1.41 3.62
N SER A 53 0.13 1.61 4.90
CA SER A 53 -0.15 2.96 5.44
C SER A 53 1.07 3.86 5.37
N LYS A 54 2.25 3.33 5.67
CA LYS A 54 3.51 4.07 5.60
C LYS A 54 3.86 4.49 4.17
N LEU A 55 3.75 3.57 3.19
CA LEU A 55 3.95 3.88 1.78
C LEU A 55 3.04 5.03 1.32
N PHE A 56 1.77 4.94 1.67
CA PHE A 56 0.79 5.95 1.30
C PHE A 56 1.06 7.30 2.01
N LYS A 57 1.37 7.28 3.29
CA LYS A 57 1.70 8.48 4.08
C LYS A 57 2.90 9.24 3.48
N ASN A 58 3.94 8.52 3.09
CA ASN A 58 5.11 9.10 2.44
C ASN A 58 4.72 9.76 1.11
N ALA A 59 3.94 9.05 0.28
CA ALA A 59 3.48 9.56 -1.01
C ALA A 59 2.61 10.82 -0.89
N VAL A 60 1.74 10.88 0.13
CA VAL A 60 0.90 12.08 0.41
C VAL A 60 1.76 13.24 0.90
N ALA A 61 2.73 12.99 1.78
CA ALA A 61 3.64 14.03 2.27
C ALA A 61 4.46 14.65 1.12
N ASP A 62 4.99 13.83 0.22
CA ASP A 62 5.72 14.30 -0.95
C ASP A 62 4.82 15.05 -1.94
N LEU A 63 3.56 14.64 -2.09
CA LEU A 63 2.57 15.35 -2.89
C LEU A 63 2.30 16.76 -2.32
N GLU A 64 2.17 16.88 -1.00
CA GLU A 64 1.97 18.17 -0.33
C GLU A 64 3.21 19.09 -0.48
N GLU A 65 4.41 18.53 -0.34
CA GLU A 65 5.66 19.25 -0.54
C GLU A 65 5.77 19.75 -1.99
N PHE A 66 5.55 18.87 -2.97
CA PHE A 66 5.53 19.23 -4.39
C PHE A 66 4.55 20.35 -4.70
N SER A 67 3.32 20.29 -4.17
CA SER A 67 2.29 21.31 -4.39
C SER A 67 2.68 22.66 -3.81
N LYS A 68 3.35 22.66 -2.64
CA LYS A 68 3.87 23.90 -2.00
C LYS A 68 5.02 24.50 -2.79
N GLU A 69 6.00 23.68 -3.22
CA GLU A 69 7.17 24.16 -3.97
C GLU A 69 6.82 24.71 -5.34
N LYS A 70 5.91 24.06 -6.05
CA LYS A 70 5.49 24.48 -7.40
C LYS A 70 4.41 25.54 -7.39
N ASN A 71 3.79 25.82 -6.23
CA ASN A 71 2.59 26.65 -6.10
C ASN A 71 1.51 26.23 -7.10
N GLU A 72 1.37 24.90 -7.30
CA GLU A 72 0.47 24.27 -8.26
C GLU A 72 -0.48 23.33 -7.51
N GLN A 73 -1.77 23.52 -7.74
CA GLN A 73 -2.79 22.58 -7.27
C GLN A 73 -3.05 21.54 -8.36
N LEU A 74 -2.62 20.31 -8.09
CA LEU A 74 -2.92 19.18 -8.97
C LEU A 74 -4.39 18.78 -8.85
N GLY A 75 -5.02 18.42 -9.96
CA GLY A 75 -6.34 17.81 -9.99
C GLY A 75 -6.33 16.39 -9.41
N PHE A 76 -7.52 15.85 -9.11
CA PHE A 76 -7.68 14.52 -8.49
C PHE A 76 -6.93 13.42 -9.27
N GLU A 77 -7.10 13.39 -10.60
CA GLU A 77 -6.42 12.42 -11.48
C GLU A 77 -4.89 12.51 -11.32
N GLU A 78 -4.34 13.73 -11.33
CA GLU A 78 -2.90 13.95 -11.20
C GLU A 78 -2.37 13.59 -9.80
N LYS A 79 -3.14 13.86 -8.74
CA LYS A 79 -2.80 13.45 -7.37
C LYS A 79 -2.71 11.94 -7.25
N ILE A 80 -3.68 11.22 -7.81
CA ILE A 80 -3.67 9.74 -7.81
C ILE A 80 -2.46 9.21 -8.58
N ILE A 81 -2.15 9.75 -9.76
CA ILE A 81 -0.97 9.35 -10.53
C ILE A 81 0.33 9.64 -9.77
N PHE A 82 0.44 10.81 -9.12
CA PHE A 82 1.60 11.16 -8.31
C PHE A 82 1.83 10.15 -7.19
N ILE A 83 0.77 9.85 -6.42
CA ILE A 83 0.82 8.88 -5.33
C ILE A 83 1.24 7.50 -5.84
N ILE A 84 0.64 7.03 -6.95
CA ILE A 84 0.99 5.74 -7.55
C ILE A 84 2.45 5.73 -8.00
N ASN A 85 2.91 6.79 -8.66
CA ASN A 85 4.31 6.87 -9.10
C ASN A 85 5.28 6.77 -7.92
N HIS A 86 5.03 7.51 -6.84
CA HIS A 86 5.84 7.46 -5.63
C HIS A 86 5.88 6.05 -5.04
N ILE A 87 4.71 5.40 -4.89
CA ILE A 87 4.62 4.03 -4.37
C ILE A 87 5.37 3.03 -5.26
N VAL A 88 5.22 3.14 -6.58
CA VAL A 88 5.93 2.29 -7.54
C VAL A 88 7.45 2.44 -7.42
N ASP A 89 7.94 3.68 -7.29
CA ASP A 89 9.37 3.96 -7.13
C ASP A 89 9.92 3.43 -5.81
N GLU A 90 9.18 3.59 -4.71
CA GLU A 90 9.56 3.05 -3.40
C GLU A 90 9.58 1.51 -3.41
N LEU A 91 8.58 0.87 -4.02
CA LEU A 91 8.55 -0.59 -4.18
C LEU A 91 9.64 -1.12 -5.12
N ASN A 92 9.99 -0.37 -6.16
CA ASN A 92 11.11 -0.72 -7.06
C ASN A 92 12.46 -0.68 -6.32
N SER A 93 12.64 0.28 -5.43
CA SER A 93 13.85 0.39 -4.59
C SER A 93 13.87 -0.63 -3.44
N ASN A 94 12.71 -1.12 -2.98
CA ASN A 94 12.58 -2.07 -1.88
C ASN A 94 11.80 -3.34 -2.30
N GLN A 95 12.46 -4.21 -3.06
CA GLN A 95 11.87 -5.45 -3.57
C GLN A 95 11.50 -6.45 -2.47
N THR A 96 12.11 -6.35 -1.29
CA THR A 96 11.73 -7.16 -0.11
C THR A 96 10.33 -6.78 0.36
N LEU A 97 10.05 -5.49 0.48
CA LEU A 97 8.75 -4.96 0.84
C LEU A 97 7.70 -5.32 -0.23
N LEU A 98 8.03 -5.11 -1.52
CA LEU A 98 7.17 -5.49 -2.63
C LEU A 98 6.78 -6.97 -2.56
N THR A 99 7.76 -7.87 -2.39
CA THR A 99 7.52 -9.32 -2.28
C THR A 99 6.65 -9.66 -1.10
N PHE A 100 6.86 -9.01 0.06
CA PHE A 100 6.08 -9.24 1.27
C PHE A 100 4.62 -8.79 1.08
N ILE A 101 4.40 -7.60 0.57
CA ILE A 101 3.05 -7.07 0.32
C ILE A 101 2.35 -7.90 -0.75
N SER A 102 2.93 -8.06 -1.93
CA SER A 102 2.29 -8.69 -3.08
C SER A 102 1.88 -10.15 -2.85
N LYS A 103 2.68 -10.91 -2.09
CA LYS A 103 2.35 -12.31 -1.75
C LYS A 103 1.24 -12.47 -0.74
N ASN A 104 0.94 -11.44 0.03
CA ASN A 104 0.09 -11.53 1.21
C ASN A 104 -1.09 -10.57 1.16
N LEU A 105 -1.08 -9.58 0.26
CA LEU A 105 -2.16 -8.62 0.11
C LEU A 105 -3.36 -9.28 -0.54
N SER A 106 -4.52 -9.13 0.08
CA SER A 106 -5.83 -9.38 -0.52
C SER A 106 -6.69 -8.15 -0.28
N TRP A 107 -7.77 -8.00 -1.06
CA TRP A 107 -8.68 -6.87 -0.87
C TRP A 107 -9.20 -6.77 0.57
N GLY A 108 -9.49 -7.89 1.22
CA GLY A 108 -9.94 -7.89 2.62
C GLY A 108 -8.89 -7.31 3.58
N ILE A 109 -7.61 -7.66 3.39
CA ILE A 109 -6.50 -7.11 4.19
C ILE A 109 -6.29 -5.64 3.84
N PHE A 110 -6.34 -5.27 2.56
CA PHE A 110 -6.20 -3.89 2.12
C PHE A 110 -7.34 -3.01 2.65
N LYS A 111 -8.58 -3.49 2.58
CA LYS A 111 -9.75 -2.78 3.14
C LYS A 111 -9.62 -2.57 4.65
N GLU A 112 -9.12 -3.55 5.39
CA GLU A 112 -8.79 -3.39 6.81
C GLU A 112 -7.67 -2.36 6.99
N ALA A 113 -6.63 -2.38 6.14
CA ALA A 113 -5.55 -1.39 6.14
C ALA A 113 -6.05 0.04 5.89
N LEU A 114 -7.10 0.22 5.07
CA LEU A 114 -7.70 1.52 4.79
C LEU A 114 -8.35 2.17 6.01
N THR A 115 -8.77 1.39 7.00
CA THR A 115 -9.59 1.85 8.12
C THR A 115 -8.96 1.62 9.49
N THR A 116 -7.95 0.76 9.59
CA THR A 116 -7.34 0.35 10.87
C THR A 116 -5.97 1.00 11.05
N LYS A 117 -5.83 1.80 12.09
CA LYS A 117 -4.52 2.29 12.53
C LYS A 117 -3.86 1.22 13.38
N VAL A 118 -2.72 0.69 12.93
CA VAL A 118 -1.90 -0.27 13.67
C VAL A 118 -0.91 0.44 14.57
N ALA A 119 -0.37 1.57 14.13
CA ALA A 119 0.49 2.47 14.87
C ALA A 119 -0.17 3.84 15.04
N SER A 120 0.28 4.62 16.04
CA SER A 120 -0.27 5.93 16.35
C SER A 120 -0.07 6.96 15.22
N ASP A 121 0.91 6.73 14.36
CA ASP A 121 1.29 7.59 13.24
C ASP A 121 0.74 7.11 11.88
N ASP A 122 0.02 5.98 11.86
CA ASP A 122 -0.67 5.52 10.66
C ASP A 122 -1.80 6.48 10.28
N ILE A 123 -1.89 6.82 9.00
CA ILE A 123 -2.98 7.63 8.48
C ILE A 123 -4.15 6.74 8.06
N ASN A 124 -5.36 7.30 8.16
CA ASN A 124 -6.53 6.66 7.60
C ASN A 124 -6.58 6.97 6.11
N PHE A 125 -6.17 6.02 5.30
CA PHE A 125 -6.17 6.15 3.84
C PHE A 125 -7.55 6.52 3.30
N LYS A 126 -8.60 5.93 3.84
CA LYS A 126 -9.98 6.19 3.40
C LYS A 126 -10.35 7.66 3.57
N ASP A 127 -10.02 8.25 4.71
CA ASP A 127 -10.32 9.66 4.98
C ASP A 127 -9.60 10.57 3.98
N VAL A 128 -8.29 10.36 3.77
CA VAL A 128 -7.50 11.14 2.80
C VAL A 128 -8.04 10.99 1.38
N TYR A 129 -8.41 9.77 0.96
CA TYR A 129 -8.97 9.51 -0.35
C TYR A 129 -10.29 10.26 -0.58
N TYR A 130 -11.20 10.22 0.40
CA TYR A 130 -12.48 10.95 0.29
C TYR A 130 -12.30 12.46 0.44
N GLU A 131 -11.32 12.94 1.22
CA GLU A 131 -10.96 14.36 1.26
C GLU A 131 -10.47 14.84 -0.11
N MET A 132 -9.67 14.06 -0.82
CA MET A 132 -9.22 14.40 -2.17
C MET A 132 -10.37 14.49 -3.18
N ILE A 133 -11.38 13.61 -3.09
CA ILE A 133 -12.59 13.64 -3.92
C ILE A 133 -13.40 14.91 -3.60
N ASN A 134 -13.66 15.15 -2.32
CA ASN A 134 -14.49 16.27 -1.87
C ASN A 134 -13.86 17.63 -2.14
N ALA A 135 -12.54 17.73 -2.11
CA ALA A 135 -11.82 18.99 -2.32
C ALA A 135 -11.98 19.56 -3.75
N GLU A 136 -12.34 18.71 -4.71
CA GLU A 136 -12.48 19.11 -6.14
C GLU A 136 -13.92 19.07 -6.63
N ASP A 137 -14.89 18.81 -5.74
CA ASP A 137 -16.31 18.67 -6.09
C ASP A 137 -16.55 17.65 -7.22
N ILE A 138 -15.75 16.57 -7.21
CA ILE A 138 -15.84 15.50 -8.20
C ILE A 138 -16.89 14.50 -7.73
N SER A 139 -17.78 14.10 -8.63
CA SER A 139 -18.72 13.01 -8.43
C SER A 139 -18.18 11.73 -9.07
N LEU A 140 -17.98 10.68 -8.29
CA LEU A 140 -17.49 9.39 -8.77
C LEU A 140 -18.57 8.32 -8.59
N GLU A 141 -18.77 7.50 -9.62
CA GLU A 141 -19.56 6.28 -9.55
C GLU A 141 -18.73 5.19 -8.86
N GLU A 142 -19.28 4.61 -7.78
CA GLU A 142 -18.67 3.51 -7.02
C GLU A 142 -17.17 3.73 -6.70
N PRO A 143 -16.79 4.78 -5.95
CA PRO A 143 -15.39 5.15 -5.71
C PRO A 143 -14.58 4.05 -5.03
N GLU A 144 -15.21 3.17 -4.23
CA GLU A 144 -14.55 2.01 -3.61
C GLU A 144 -14.18 0.94 -4.64
N ILE A 145 -15.04 0.72 -5.64
CA ILE A 145 -14.76 -0.22 -6.74
C ILE A 145 -13.63 0.32 -7.62
N MET A 146 -13.68 1.62 -7.94
CA MET A 146 -12.61 2.28 -8.69
C MET A 146 -11.26 2.11 -8.00
N LEU A 147 -11.20 2.38 -6.71
CA LEU A 147 -9.99 2.22 -5.91
C LEU A 147 -9.49 0.78 -5.91
N PHE A 148 -10.40 -0.20 -5.74
CA PHE A 148 -10.08 -1.62 -5.83
C PHE A 148 -9.41 -1.99 -7.15
N LEU A 149 -10.00 -1.59 -8.28
CA LEU A 149 -9.46 -1.87 -9.61
C LEU A 149 -8.08 -1.26 -9.82
N ILE A 150 -7.86 -0.04 -9.34
CA ILE A 150 -6.56 0.64 -9.42
C ILE A 150 -5.52 -0.11 -8.58
N VAL A 151 -5.84 -0.47 -7.34
CA VAL A 151 -4.92 -1.17 -6.44
C VAL A 151 -4.52 -2.54 -6.99
N GLU A 152 -5.47 -3.34 -7.47
CA GLU A 152 -5.19 -4.64 -8.08
C GLU A 152 -4.33 -4.51 -9.34
N LEU A 153 -4.64 -3.55 -10.21
CA LEU A 153 -3.85 -3.28 -11.41
C LEU A 153 -2.40 -2.90 -11.05
N VAL A 154 -2.23 -1.93 -10.16
CA VAL A 154 -0.89 -1.45 -9.75
C VAL A 154 -0.10 -2.56 -9.06
N SER A 155 -0.70 -3.25 -8.10
CA SER A 155 -0.06 -4.30 -7.31
C SER A 155 0.43 -5.45 -8.20
N SER A 156 -0.43 -5.96 -9.09
CA SER A 156 -0.08 -7.05 -10.01
C SER A 156 0.98 -6.63 -11.03
N THR A 157 0.88 -5.40 -11.56
CA THR A 157 1.84 -4.85 -12.50
C THR A 157 3.22 -4.68 -11.86
N CYS A 158 3.29 -4.09 -10.65
CA CYS A 158 4.54 -3.94 -9.91
C CYS A 158 5.19 -5.29 -9.64
N TYR A 159 4.41 -6.28 -9.21
CA TYR A 159 4.92 -7.63 -8.93
C TYR A 159 5.61 -8.24 -10.15
N SER A 160 4.95 -8.19 -11.32
CA SER A 160 5.47 -8.77 -12.56
C SER A 160 6.63 -7.96 -13.13
N ALA A 161 6.49 -6.65 -13.24
CA ALA A 161 7.45 -5.79 -13.92
C ALA A 161 8.73 -5.54 -13.10
N ILE A 162 8.63 -5.44 -11.77
CA ILE A 162 9.78 -5.18 -10.91
C ILE A 162 10.56 -6.46 -10.62
N LEU A 163 9.87 -7.55 -10.23
CA LEU A 163 10.53 -8.77 -9.81
C LEU A 163 10.97 -9.67 -10.98
N TYR A 164 10.18 -9.71 -12.06
CA TYR A 164 10.41 -10.62 -13.17
C TYR A 164 10.78 -9.91 -14.47
N LYS A 165 10.56 -8.58 -14.56
CA LYS A 165 10.71 -7.78 -15.78
C LYS A 165 9.87 -8.30 -16.95
N GLU A 166 8.69 -8.78 -16.64
CA GLU A 166 7.76 -9.35 -17.61
C GLU A 166 6.41 -8.58 -17.61
N PRO A 167 5.88 -8.24 -18.81
CA PRO A 167 6.47 -8.42 -20.15
C PRO A 167 7.61 -7.43 -20.45
N ALA A 168 7.87 -6.44 -19.58
CA ALA A 168 8.96 -5.49 -19.63
C ALA A 168 9.27 -4.98 -18.20
N ASP A 169 10.36 -4.21 -18.05
CA ASP A 169 10.68 -3.58 -16.78
C ASP A 169 9.69 -2.46 -16.42
N ILE A 170 9.71 -2.04 -15.15
CA ILE A 170 8.74 -1.09 -14.61
C ILE A 170 8.82 0.28 -15.30
N ASP A 171 9.99 0.74 -15.71
CA ASP A 171 10.15 2.04 -16.35
C ASP A 171 9.49 2.05 -17.73
N THR A 172 9.60 0.95 -18.47
CA THR A 172 8.90 0.75 -19.74
C THR A 172 7.38 0.67 -19.55
N ILE A 173 6.91 0.05 -18.47
CA ILE A 173 5.47 -0.18 -18.22
C ILE A 173 4.78 1.05 -17.61
N LYS A 174 5.45 1.86 -16.79
CA LYS A 174 4.86 3.03 -16.11
C LYS A 174 3.96 3.90 -17.00
N PRO A 175 4.36 4.33 -18.20
CA PRO A 175 3.51 5.18 -19.04
C PRO A 175 2.16 4.54 -19.40
N TYR A 176 2.17 3.22 -19.64
CA TYR A 176 0.96 2.46 -19.97
C TYR A 176 0.09 2.25 -18.73
N LEU A 177 0.71 1.94 -17.59
CA LEU A 177 0.02 1.81 -16.30
C LEU A 177 -0.72 3.11 -15.97
N PHE A 178 -0.05 4.25 -16.03
CA PHE A 178 -0.66 5.55 -15.74
C PHE A 178 -1.78 5.91 -16.71
N LYS A 179 -1.60 5.61 -18.01
CA LYS A 179 -2.65 5.79 -19.00
C LYS A 179 -3.90 4.95 -18.67
N THR A 180 -3.72 3.71 -18.22
CA THR A 180 -4.81 2.82 -17.85
C THR A 180 -5.50 3.29 -16.57
N VAL A 181 -4.74 3.73 -15.56
CA VAL A 181 -5.30 4.30 -14.31
C VAL A 181 -6.15 5.55 -14.64
N ARG A 182 -5.65 6.45 -15.49
CA ARG A 182 -6.42 7.62 -15.95
C ARG A 182 -7.72 7.22 -16.63
N ALA A 183 -7.69 6.18 -17.45
CA ALA A 183 -8.91 5.68 -18.10
C ALA A 183 -9.92 5.14 -17.09
N ILE A 184 -9.47 4.40 -16.05
CA ILE A 184 -10.34 3.94 -14.96
C ILE A 184 -10.98 5.14 -14.25
N ILE A 185 -10.20 6.14 -13.85
CA ILE A 185 -10.71 7.33 -13.14
C ILE A 185 -11.77 8.05 -14.00
N ARG A 186 -11.48 8.27 -15.27
CA ARG A 186 -12.40 8.98 -16.19
C ARG A 186 -13.70 8.23 -16.43
N GLU A 187 -13.65 6.89 -16.50
CA GLU A 187 -14.84 6.05 -16.67
C GLU A 187 -15.74 6.11 -15.42
N HIS A 188 -15.17 6.24 -14.24
CA HIS A 188 -15.92 6.38 -12.99
C HIS A 188 -16.32 7.83 -12.67
N THR A 189 -15.86 8.82 -13.43
CA THR A 189 -16.25 10.23 -13.20
C THR A 189 -17.62 10.50 -13.79
N ILE A 190 -18.60 10.87 -12.95
CA ILE A 190 -19.93 11.27 -13.36
C ILE A 190 -19.84 12.68 -13.94
N ARG A 191 -20.31 12.84 -15.16
CA ARG A 191 -20.35 14.14 -15.87
C ARG A 191 -21.58 14.93 -15.52
#